data_213f68003bb1fd00299101a0ebbbecd1
#
_entry.id   213f68003bb1fd00299101a0ebbbecd1
#
_cell.length_a   1.000
_cell.length_b   1.000
_cell.length_c   1.000
_cell.angle_alpha   90.00
_cell.angle_beta   90.00
_cell.angle_gamma   90.00
#
_symmetry.space_group_name_H-M   'P 1'
#
loop_
_entity.id
_entity.type
_entity.pdbx_description
1 polymer ?
#
loop_
_entity_poly.entity_id
_entity_poly.type
_entity_poly.pdbx_seq_one_letter_code
_entity_poly.pdbx_strand_id
1 'polypeptide(L)'
;MSIYLVNNIIIPLDAQPDFRREVMNALRCKGRDLLSVDIYRKSVDARKKDHILLNYTVAATLKDGVALSPRAAGRLLRDEKPSFTPGTEKLRHRPVIIGTGPAGMFAG
;
A
#
# COMPACT_ATOMS: atom_id res chain seq x y z
N MET A 1 18.31 3.21 -2.48
CA MET A 1 17.03 3.65 -3.05
C MET A 1 15.95 3.53 -1.99
N SER A 2 15.09 4.52 -1.91
CA SER A 2 13.98 4.52 -0.94
C SER A 2 12.66 4.41 -1.68
N ILE A 3 11.75 3.58 -1.18
CA ILE A 3 10.42 3.41 -1.76
C ILE A 3 9.39 4.06 -0.82
N TYR A 4 8.57 4.93 -1.38
CA TYR A 4 7.50 5.60 -0.66
C TYR A 4 6.14 5.19 -1.22
N LEU A 5 5.21 4.86 -0.34
CA LEU A 5 3.83 4.62 -0.69
C LEU A 5 3.04 5.92 -0.65
N VAL A 6 2.42 6.26 -1.76
CA VAL A 6 1.49 7.39 -1.88
C VAL A 6 0.08 6.82 -1.97
N ASN A 7 -0.72 7.10 -0.96
CA ASN A 7 -2.10 6.61 -0.85
C ASN A 7 -3.09 7.61 -1.43
N ASN A 8 -4.30 7.14 -1.67
CA ASN A 8 -5.46 7.98 -2.03
C ASN A 8 -5.26 8.80 -3.31
N ILE A 9 -4.64 8.21 -4.32
CA ILE A 9 -4.67 8.77 -5.66
C ILE A 9 -5.99 8.35 -6.31
N ILE A 10 -6.93 9.28 -6.34
CA ILE A 10 -8.31 9.05 -6.80
C ILE A 10 -8.43 9.48 -8.25
N ILE A 11 -8.76 8.51 -9.11
CA ILE A 11 -8.90 8.71 -10.55
C ILE A 11 -10.29 8.27 -11.00
N PRO A 12 -11.06 9.08 -11.73
CA PRO A 12 -12.30 8.65 -12.34
C PRO A 12 -12.09 7.45 -13.28
N LEU A 13 -13.09 6.56 -13.35
CA LEU A 13 -13.01 5.31 -14.14
C LEU A 13 -12.65 5.54 -15.60
N ASP A 14 -13.14 6.61 -16.19
CA ASP A 14 -12.97 7.00 -17.59
C ASP A 14 -11.75 7.88 -17.86
N ALA A 15 -11.04 8.30 -16.82
CA ALA A 15 -9.85 9.12 -16.94
C ALA A 15 -8.58 8.29 -17.10
N GLN A 16 -7.61 8.86 -17.83
CA GLN A 16 -6.26 8.30 -17.93
C GLN A 16 -5.36 8.91 -16.86
N PRO A 17 -4.86 8.11 -15.91
CA PRO A 17 -4.02 8.64 -14.83
C PRO A 17 -2.59 8.91 -15.32
N ASP A 18 -2.06 10.04 -14.89
CA ASP A 18 -0.62 10.30 -14.93
C ASP A 18 -0.05 10.12 -13.51
N PHE A 19 0.28 8.88 -13.16
CA PHE A 19 0.78 8.55 -11.82
C PHE A 19 2.10 9.25 -11.47
N ARG A 20 2.94 9.48 -12.46
CA ARG A 20 4.20 10.18 -12.22
C ARG A 20 3.96 11.61 -11.74
N ARG A 21 3.05 12.31 -12.39
CA ARG A 21 2.64 13.67 -12.01
C ARG A 21 1.98 13.70 -10.64
N GLU A 22 1.06 12.78 -10.39
CA GLU A 22 0.36 12.67 -9.09
C GLU A 22 1.35 12.41 -7.94
N VAL A 23 2.30 11.52 -8.13
CA VAL A 23 3.34 11.21 -7.15
C VAL A 23 4.26 12.41 -6.92
N MET A 24 4.69 13.07 -7.97
CA MET A 24 5.54 14.27 -7.85
C MET A 24 4.84 15.37 -7.05
N ASN A 25 3.56 15.58 -7.28
CA ASN A 25 2.76 16.55 -6.54
C ASN A 25 2.61 16.15 -5.06
N ALA A 26 2.31 14.88 -4.78
CA ALA A 26 2.12 14.37 -3.43
C ALA A 26 3.42 14.38 -2.62
N LEU A 27 4.52 13.92 -3.19
CA LEU A 27 5.83 13.87 -2.54
C LEU A 27 6.58 15.21 -2.59
N ARG A 28 6.12 16.15 -3.41
CA ARG A 28 6.79 17.43 -3.65
C ARG A 28 8.25 17.27 -4.08
N CYS A 29 8.52 16.23 -4.86
CA CYS A 29 9.84 15.93 -5.38
C CYS A 29 10.00 16.39 -6.82
N LYS A 30 11.26 16.48 -7.26
CA LYS A 30 11.58 16.79 -8.65
C LYS A 30 11.54 15.52 -9.48
N GLY A 31 11.16 15.65 -10.77
CA GLY A 31 11.08 14.51 -11.66
C GLY A 31 12.38 13.74 -11.84
N ARG A 32 13.51 14.44 -11.72
CA ARG A 32 14.87 13.83 -11.79
C ARG A 32 15.20 12.93 -10.59
N ASP A 33 14.49 13.11 -9.47
CA ASP A 33 14.71 12.35 -8.24
C ASP A 33 13.84 11.09 -8.19
N LEU A 34 12.80 11.03 -9.03
CA LEU A 34 11.85 9.93 -9.13
C LEU A 34 12.33 8.92 -10.18
N LEU A 35 12.77 7.74 -9.72
CA LEU A 35 13.29 6.68 -10.57
C LEU A 35 12.18 5.86 -11.23
N SER A 36 11.23 5.37 -10.44
CA SER A 36 10.10 4.58 -10.92
C SER A 36 8.82 4.83 -10.15
N VAL A 37 7.71 4.49 -10.78
CA VAL A 37 6.36 4.59 -10.22
C VAL A 37 5.62 3.32 -10.57
N ASP A 38 5.19 2.56 -9.57
CA ASP A 38 4.52 1.28 -9.73
C ASP A 38 3.21 1.25 -8.94
N ILE A 39 2.18 0.64 -9.51
CA ILE A 39 0.91 0.46 -8.81
C ILE A 39 1.10 -0.59 -7.73
N TYR A 40 0.97 -0.20 -6.47
CA TYR A 40 1.05 -1.08 -5.32
C TYR A 40 -0.30 -1.71 -4.98
N ARG A 41 -1.36 -0.92 -5.04
CA ARG A 41 -2.72 -1.35 -4.74
C ARG A 41 -3.73 -0.54 -5.55
N LYS A 42 -4.77 -1.21 -5.99
CA LYS A 42 -5.91 -0.60 -6.68
C LYS A 42 -7.19 -1.06 -6.01
N SER A 43 -8.09 -0.14 -5.74
CA SER A 43 -9.45 -0.43 -5.26
C SER A 43 -10.49 0.39 -6.00
N VAL A 44 -11.71 -0.10 -6.00
CA VAL A 44 -12.84 0.55 -6.69
C VAL A 44 -13.76 1.16 -5.65
N ASP A 45 -14.10 2.42 -5.82
CA ASP A 45 -15.14 3.10 -5.07
C ASP A 45 -16.39 3.24 -5.96
N ALA A 46 -17.36 2.37 -5.75
CA ALA A 46 -18.62 2.32 -6.49
C ALA A 46 -19.82 2.76 -5.64
N ARG A 47 -19.61 3.55 -4.59
CA ARG A 47 -20.71 4.05 -3.73
C ARG A 47 -21.71 4.90 -4.49
N LYS A 48 -21.26 5.63 -5.51
CA LYS A 48 -22.10 6.38 -6.44
C LYS A 48 -22.07 5.68 -7.79
N LYS A 49 -23.20 5.12 -8.22
CA LYS A 49 -23.31 4.36 -9.48
C LYS A 49 -22.97 5.18 -10.71
N ASP A 50 -23.27 6.49 -10.68
CA ASP A 50 -23.04 7.40 -11.81
C ASP A 50 -21.63 7.97 -11.82
N HIS A 51 -20.86 7.72 -10.77
CA HIS A 51 -19.51 8.26 -10.61
C HIS A 51 -18.60 7.26 -9.89
N ILE A 52 -18.10 6.29 -10.65
CA ILE A 52 -17.19 5.27 -10.15
C ILE A 52 -15.76 5.83 -10.14
N LEU A 53 -15.11 5.71 -9.00
CA LEU A 53 -13.74 6.15 -8.78
C LEU A 53 -12.82 4.97 -8.55
N LEU A 54 -11.60 5.10 -9.02
CA LEU A 54 -10.50 4.18 -8.71
C LEU A 54 -9.58 4.83 -7.69
N ASN A 55 -9.30 4.12 -6.62
CA ASN A 55 -8.37 4.57 -5.59
C ASN A 55 -7.08 3.77 -5.69
N TYR A 56 -5.98 4.44 -5.96
CA TYR A 56 -4.67 3.84 -6.12
C TYR A 56 -3.76 4.14 -4.94
N THR A 57 -2.98 3.14 -4.55
CA THR A 57 -1.75 3.33 -3.78
C THR A 57 -0.58 3.04 -4.72
N VAL A 58 0.31 3.98 -4.83
CA VAL A 58 1.43 3.92 -5.76
C VAL A 58 2.74 3.85 -4.99
N ALA A 59 3.63 2.95 -5.41
CA ALA A 59 4.99 2.86 -4.89
C ALA A 59 5.92 3.72 -5.75
N ALA A 60 6.51 4.72 -5.16
CA ALA A 60 7.47 5.61 -5.81
C ALA A 60 8.88 5.31 -5.32
N THR A 61 9.77 4.98 -6.24
CA THR A 61 11.19 4.77 -5.93
C THR A 61 11.95 6.05 -6.18
N LEU A 62 12.59 6.57 -5.13
CA LEU A 62 13.41 7.77 -5.19
C LEU A 62 14.91 7.43 -5.16
N LYS A 63 15.72 8.33 -5.71
CA LYS A 63 17.18 8.27 -5.61
C LYS A 63 17.63 8.36 -4.15
N ASP A 64 18.80 7.79 -3.87
CA ASP A 64 19.44 7.94 -2.56
C ASP A 64 19.76 9.41 -2.24
N GLY A 65 19.63 9.75 -0.98
CA GLY A 65 19.96 11.09 -0.49
C GLY A 65 18.91 12.17 -0.78
N VAL A 66 17.77 11.81 -1.35
CA VAL A 66 16.65 12.75 -1.54
C VAL A 66 15.92 12.96 -0.23
N ALA A 67 15.99 14.18 0.29
CA ALA A 67 15.22 14.59 1.46
C ALA A 67 13.83 15.06 1.01
N LEU A 68 12.79 14.39 1.50
CA LEU A 68 11.42 14.83 1.27
C LEU A 68 11.03 15.97 2.21
N SER A 69 10.20 16.88 1.70
CA SER A 69 9.59 17.91 2.51
C SER A 69 8.76 17.29 3.66
N PRO A 70 8.72 17.90 4.87
CA PRO A 70 7.82 17.46 5.94
C PRO A 70 6.34 17.44 5.55
N ARG A 71 5.97 18.16 4.49
CA ARG A 71 4.61 18.21 3.94
C ARG A 71 4.36 17.16 2.85
N ALA A 72 5.32 16.30 2.56
CA ALA A 72 5.14 15.24 1.58
C ALA A 72 4.12 14.20 2.05
N ALA A 73 3.18 13.86 1.20
CA ALA A 73 2.12 12.90 1.50
C ALA A 73 2.54 11.47 1.12
N GLY A 74 3.67 11.01 1.65
CA GLY A 74 4.18 9.67 1.39
C GLY A 74 4.65 8.97 2.66
N ARG A 75 4.47 7.65 2.70
CA ARG A 75 4.96 6.79 3.77
C ARG A 75 6.11 5.94 3.26
N LEU A 76 7.24 5.98 3.95
CA LEU A 76 8.38 5.12 3.64
C LEU A 76 7.96 3.65 3.77
N LEU A 77 8.14 2.90 2.70
CA LEU A 77 7.95 1.45 2.71
C LEU A 77 9.20 0.81 3.34
N ARG A 78 9.03 0.28 4.53
CA ARG A 78 10.06 -0.53 5.17
C ARG A 78 9.80 -1.98 4.80
N ASP A 79 10.83 -2.66 4.31
CA ASP A 79 10.76 -4.08 4.01
C ASP A 79 10.89 -4.90 5.31
N GLU A 80 10.02 -4.62 6.25
CA GLU A 80 9.90 -5.37 7.48
C GLU A 80 9.02 -6.59 7.21
N LYS A 81 9.63 -7.72 6.91
CA LYS A 81 8.90 -8.98 6.87
C LYS A 81 8.39 -9.27 8.29
N PRO A 82 7.08 -9.48 8.47
CA PRO A 82 6.58 -9.86 9.78
C PRO A 82 7.25 -11.16 10.19
N SER A 83 8.00 -11.12 11.29
CA SER A 83 8.59 -12.33 11.88
C SER A 83 7.58 -12.94 12.83
N PHE A 84 7.29 -14.19 12.62
CA PHE A 84 6.46 -15.01 13.52
C PHE A 84 7.35 -15.95 14.32
N THR A 85 7.32 -15.82 15.64
CA THR A 85 8.00 -16.76 16.52
C THR A 85 6.94 -17.66 17.16
N PRO A 86 6.90 -18.95 16.81
CA PRO A 86 5.96 -19.88 17.43
C PRO A 86 6.18 -19.98 18.95
N GLY A 87 5.10 -20.17 19.69
CA GLY A 87 5.19 -20.51 21.11
C GLY A 87 5.91 -21.85 21.32
N THR A 88 6.60 -21.97 22.46
CA THR A 88 7.36 -23.20 22.82
C THR A 88 6.60 -24.12 23.75
N GLU A 89 5.49 -23.68 24.29
CA GLU A 89 4.66 -24.48 25.20
C GLU A 89 3.89 -25.57 24.44
N LYS A 90 3.94 -26.79 24.95
CA LYS A 90 3.15 -27.88 24.43
C LYS A 90 1.72 -27.83 24.99
N LEU A 91 0.75 -27.89 24.10
CA LEU A 91 -0.66 -28.00 24.51
C LEU A 91 -0.93 -29.37 25.12
N ARG A 92 -1.64 -29.41 26.24
CA ARG A 92 -2.07 -30.66 26.90
C ARG A 92 -3.12 -31.44 26.09
N HIS A 93 -3.97 -30.67 25.38
CA HIS A 93 -5.06 -31.20 24.56
C HIS A 93 -5.08 -30.57 23.20
N ARG A 94 -5.73 -31.21 22.24
CA ARG A 94 -5.93 -30.62 20.91
C ARG A 94 -6.79 -29.34 21.04
N PRO A 95 -6.41 -28.25 20.40
CA PRO A 95 -7.24 -27.04 20.42
C PRO A 95 -8.58 -27.29 19.70
N VAL A 96 -9.62 -26.67 20.20
CA VAL A 96 -10.95 -26.69 19.59
C VAL A 96 -11.16 -25.41 18.81
N ILE A 97 -11.55 -25.53 17.54
CA ILE A 97 -11.83 -24.41 16.67
C ILE A 97 -13.33 -24.22 16.60
N ILE A 98 -13.81 -23.06 17.02
CA ILE A 98 -15.23 -22.69 16.99
C ILE A 98 -15.39 -21.64 15.89
N GLY A 99 -16.09 -21.99 14.83
CA GLY A 99 -16.34 -21.12 13.69
C GLY A 99 -15.65 -21.57 12.40
N THR A 100 -16.29 -21.28 11.28
CA THR A 100 -15.86 -21.63 9.92
C THR A 100 -15.54 -20.40 9.06
N GLY A 101 -15.28 -19.27 9.69
CA GLY A 101 -14.77 -18.10 9.02
C GLY A 101 -13.32 -18.31 8.54
N PRO A 102 -12.73 -17.32 7.84
CA PRO A 102 -11.37 -17.48 7.29
C PRO A 102 -10.32 -17.90 8.33
N ALA A 103 -10.36 -17.32 9.53
CA ALA A 103 -9.43 -17.68 10.60
C ALA A 103 -9.61 -19.12 11.06
N GLY A 104 -10.85 -19.58 11.24
CA GLY A 104 -11.16 -20.96 11.65
C GLY A 104 -10.76 -22.00 10.59
N MET A 105 -10.95 -21.67 9.31
CA MET A 105 -10.57 -22.55 8.19
C MET A 105 -9.05 -22.74 8.07
N PHE A 106 -8.27 -21.67 8.33
CA PHE A 106 -6.81 -21.75 8.27
C PHE A 106 -6.16 -22.32 9.53
N ALA A 107 -6.89 -22.33 10.65
CA ALA A 107 -6.38 -22.87 11.91
C ALA A 107 -6.58 -24.40 12.04
N GLY A 108 -7.44 -24.99 11.21
CA GLY A 108 -7.79 -26.42 11.21
C GLY A 108 -6.89 -27.32 10.39
#